data_7c2ce2e984a746e52eb2e6d5cf5d03b5
#
_entry.id   7c2ce2e984a746e52eb2e6d5cf5d03b5
#
_cell.length_a   1.000
_cell.length_b   1.000
_cell.length_c   1.000
_cell.angle_alpha   90.00
_cell.angle_beta   90.00
_cell.angle_gamma   90.00
#
_symmetry.space_group_name_H-M   'P 1'
#
loop_
_entity.id
_entity.type
_entity.pdbx_description
1 polymer ?
#
loop_
_entity_poly.entity_id
_entity_poly.type
_entity_poly.pdbx_seq_one_letter_code
_entity_poly.pdbx_strand_id
1 'polypeptide(L)'
;MDAMRSGTPTIQYHNIPDQPIAALVASSVSTFQRQQRHCFGDASPGEFPLSANPSIVLHVLTGCNLDPQDLAKLEATCSFFRQPANFAPDHELSLSELAALDMCQKRAIFKPMTAEERQDLKERCGGSWKLVLRFLLAGEACSRREKSQAIAGPGHSIAVTSKGVVYSFGSNSSGQLGHGTTEEEWRPCQIRSLQGIRIIQAAAGAGRTMLISDAGHVYAFGKDSFGEAEYGVQGSTLVTAPQLVESLKSIFVVQAAIGNFFTAVLSREGRVYTFSWGADGKLGHQTEPNDLEPRPLLGALENIPVVQIAAGYCYLLALACQPTGMSVYSVGCGLGGKLGHGARTDEKYPRLIEQFQTLNLQPVVVAAGAWHAAVVGQDGRVCTWGWGRYGCLGHGNEECESVPKVVEALSNVKAVHVATGDYTTFVVSDVGDVYSFGCGESSSLGHNTGAADGQENRHSNVLSPEIVTSLKQVKERVVQISLTNSVYWNAHTFALTDSGNLYAFGAGDKGQLGVELVADQTERGNPERVAIDLS
;
A
#
# COMPACT_ATOMS: atom_id res chain seq x y z
N MET A 1 24.20 -15.14 53.92
CA MET A 1 23.53 -16.11 53.04
C MET A 1 23.04 -15.32 51.86
N ASP A 2 23.86 -15.28 50.81
CA ASP A 2 23.76 -14.34 49.69
C ASP A 2 22.96 -14.93 48.56
N ALA A 3 22.02 -14.14 48.06
CA ALA A 3 21.22 -14.46 46.88
C ALA A 3 21.97 -13.97 45.64
N MET A 4 22.40 -14.86 44.77
CA MET A 4 22.94 -14.54 43.45
C MET A 4 21.82 -14.01 42.52
N ARG A 5 21.96 -12.78 42.08
CA ARG A 5 21.19 -12.20 40.98
C ARG A 5 21.90 -12.53 39.67
N SER A 6 21.24 -13.32 38.82
CA SER A 6 21.65 -13.53 37.43
C SER A 6 21.24 -12.31 36.58
N GLY A 7 22.22 -11.50 36.22
CA GLY A 7 22.05 -10.43 35.25
C GLY A 7 22.26 -10.95 33.83
N THR A 8 21.25 -10.92 32.98
CA THR A 8 21.38 -11.10 31.54
C THR A 8 22.01 -9.82 30.93
N PRO A 9 23.04 -9.92 30.10
CA PRO A 9 23.61 -8.74 29.45
C PRO A 9 22.70 -8.26 28.31
N THR A 10 22.21 -7.04 28.43
CA THR A 10 21.50 -6.31 27.38
C THR A 10 22.54 -5.82 26.37
N ILE A 11 22.53 -6.35 25.16
CA ILE A 11 23.38 -5.88 24.07
C ILE A 11 22.69 -4.66 23.43
N GLN A 12 23.29 -3.49 23.56
CA GLN A 12 22.88 -2.28 22.84
C GLN A 12 23.39 -2.36 21.39
N TYR A 13 22.48 -2.31 20.43
CA TYR A 13 22.81 -2.23 19.01
C TYR A 13 23.04 -0.77 18.61
N HIS A 14 24.27 -0.45 18.23
CA HIS A 14 24.59 0.77 17.51
C HIS A 14 24.49 0.52 15.99
N ASN A 15 24.00 1.52 15.24
CA ASN A 15 23.90 1.56 13.79
C ASN A 15 25.18 1.06 13.10
N ILE A 16 25.05 0.00 12.29
CA ILE A 16 26.14 -0.54 11.47
C ILE A 16 25.96 -0.01 10.04
N PRO A 17 26.97 0.64 9.44
CA PRO A 17 26.92 1.09 8.06
C PRO A 17 27.01 -0.08 7.06
N ASP A 18 26.52 0.14 5.82
CA ASP A 18 26.48 -0.79 4.70
C ASP A 18 27.84 -1.48 4.44
N GLN A 19 28.00 -2.67 4.97
CA GLN A 19 29.09 -3.57 4.60
C GLN A 19 28.55 -4.79 3.84
N PRO A 20 29.30 -5.34 2.86
CA PRO A 20 28.86 -6.54 2.14
C PRO A 20 28.58 -7.70 3.10
N ILE A 21 27.49 -8.42 2.89
CA ILE A 21 26.99 -9.51 3.74
C ILE A 21 28.08 -10.56 4.04
N ALA A 22 28.99 -10.84 3.08
CA ALA A 22 30.15 -11.70 3.30
C ALA A 22 31.08 -11.18 4.42
N ALA A 23 31.21 -9.86 4.58
CA ALA A 23 32.00 -9.24 5.64
C ALA A 23 31.25 -9.27 6.99
N LEU A 24 29.92 -9.14 6.99
CA LEU A 24 29.08 -9.27 8.19
C LEU A 24 29.07 -10.70 8.72
N VAL A 25 28.91 -11.70 7.85
CA VAL A 25 29.01 -13.11 8.19
C VAL A 25 30.44 -13.43 8.67
N ALA A 26 31.48 -12.95 7.99
CA ALA A 26 32.86 -13.13 8.41
C ALA A 26 33.19 -12.41 9.73
N SER A 27 32.64 -11.21 9.95
CA SER A 27 32.79 -10.45 11.20
C SER A 27 32.05 -11.12 12.37
N SER A 28 30.82 -11.56 12.16
CA SER A 28 30.03 -12.30 13.17
C SER A 28 30.68 -13.65 13.51
N VAL A 29 31.19 -14.35 12.49
CA VAL A 29 31.96 -15.60 12.65
C VAL A 29 33.29 -15.33 13.38
N SER A 30 34.01 -14.24 13.08
CA SER A 30 35.26 -13.89 13.77
C SER A 30 35.03 -13.44 15.22
N THR A 31 33.94 -12.74 15.51
CA THR A 31 33.56 -12.36 16.88
C THR A 31 33.14 -13.59 17.70
N PHE A 32 32.39 -14.52 17.08
CA PHE A 32 32.02 -15.79 17.69
C PHE A 32 33.23 -16.70 17.91
N GLN A 33 34.18 -16.75 16.93
CA GLN A 33 35.44 -17.47 17.10
C GLN A 33 36.33 -16.90 18.21
N ARG A 34 36.34 -15.56 18.42
CA ARG A 34 37.02 -14.94 19.56
C ARG A 34 36.39 -15.31 20.88
N GLN A 35 35.08 -15.37 20.96
CA GLN A 35 34.38 -15.80 22.19
C GLN A 35 34.55 -17.31 22.46
N GLN A 36 34.61 -18.16 21.43
CA GLN A 36 34.90 -19.60 21.61
C GLN A 36 36.34 -19.89 22.03
N ARG A 37 37.35 -19.11 21.57
CA ARG A 37 38.74 -19.27 22.04
C ARG A 37 38.90 -19.02 23.52
N HIS A 38 38.00 -18.29 24.13
CA HIS A 38 37.96 -18.11 25.60
C HIS A 38 37.30 -19.26 26.35
N CYS A 39 36.51 -20.10 25.70
CA CYS A 39 35.76 -21.18 26.32
C CYS A 39 36.27 -22.61 25.99
N PHE A 40 36.96 -22.77 24.86
CA PHE A 40 37.43 -24.10 24.39
C PHE A 40 38.78 -23.93 23.70
N GLY A 41 39.83 -24.46 24.28
CA GLY A 41 41.23 -24.38 23.81
C GLY A 41 41.45 -24.84 22.34
N ASP A 42 42.59 -24.43 21.75
CA ASP A 42 43.03 -24.52 20.39
C ASP A 42 42.61 -25.76 19.60
N ALA A 43 41.67 -25.60 18.66
CA ALA A 43 41.40 -26.52 17.57
C ALA A 43 42.01 -25.98 16.26
N SER A 44 42.56 -26.87 15.44
CA SER A 44 43.32 -26.58 14.23
C SER A 44 42.51 -25.80 13.17
N PRO A 45 43.17 -24.94 12.31
CA PRO A 45 42.50 -24.11 11.32
C PRO A 45 42.10 -24.94 10.09
N GLY A 46 40.85 -25.39 10.00
CA GLY A 46 40.38 -26.16 8.84
C GLY A 46 38.90 -26.58 8.85
N GLU A 47 38.29 -26.72 9.99
CA GLU A 47 36.87 -27.15 10.07
C GLU A 47 36.02 -26.09 10.78
N PHE A 48 35.05 -25.55 10.09
CA PHE A 48 34.08 -24.60 10.64
C PHE A 48 33.18 -25.33 11.66
N PRO A 49 33.21 -24.97 12.95
CA PRO A 49 32.37 -25.62 13.97
C PRO A 49 30.88 -25.27 13.85
N LEU A 50 30.47 -24.52 12.84
CA LEU A 50 29.07 -24.29 12.50
C LEU A 50 28.32 -25.57 12.11
N SER A 51 29.02 -26.60 11.62
CA SER A 51 28.43 -27.93 11.35
C SER A 51 27.98 -28.69 12.63
N ALA A 52 28.43 -28.25 13.81
CA ALA A 52 28.18 -28.97 15.05
C ALA A 52 26.86 -28.60 15.76
N ASN A 53 26.25 -27.46 15.48
CA ASN A 53 24.97 -27.10 16.10
C ASN A 53 24.07 -26.25 15.19
N PRO A 54 23.22 -26.87 14.35
CA PRO A 54 22.28 -26.20 13.47
C PRO A 54 21.34 -25.22 14.16
N SER A 55 21.02 -25.44 15.45
CA SER A 55 20.17 -24.52 16.21
C SER A 55 20.82 -23.16 16.45
N ILE A 56 22.14 -23.13 16.63
CA ILE A 56 22.89 -21.86 16.77
C ILE A 56 22.90 -21.10 15.44
N VAL A 57 23.11 -21.81 14.32
CA VAL A 57 23.06 -21.21 12.98
C VAL A 57 21.68 -20.64 12.69
N LEU A 58 20.62 -21.37 13.00
CA LEU A 58 19.25 -20.91 12.85
C LEU A 58 19.01 -19.64 13.68
N HIS A 59 19.46 -19.60 14.92
CA HIS A 59 19.34 -18.44 15.79
C HIS A 59 20.07 -17.20 15.21
N VAL A 60 21.27 -17.40 14.67
CA VAL A 60 22.03 -16.32 14.00
C VAL A 60 21.30 -15.84 12.75
N LEU A 61 20.83 -16.73 11.88
CA LEU A 61 20.11 -16.35 10.65
C LEU A 61 18.84 -15.56 10.96
N THR A 62 18.10 -15.96 11.97
CA THR A 62 16.85 -15.28 12.38
C THR A 62 17.09 -13.97 13.13
N GLY A 63 18.25 -13.83 13.77
CA GLY A 63 18.67 -12.61 14.49
C GLY A 63 19.33 -11.54 13.60
N CYS A 64 19.84 -11.92 12.41
CA CYS A 64 20.55 -11.01 11.52
C CYS A 64 19.65 -10.18 10.60
N ASN A 65 18.34 -10.28 10.70
CA ASN A 65 17.37 -9.54 9.87
C ASN A 65 17.59 -9.71 8.34
N LEU A 66 18.02 -10.91 7.93
CA LEU A 66 18.28 -11.24 6.53
C LEU A 66 16.99 -11.20 5.72
N ASP A 67 17.07 -10.63 4.52
CA ASP A 67 15.95 -10.69 3.59
C ASP A 67 15.88 -12.05 2.85
N PRO A 68 14.78 -12.35 2.14
CA PRO A 68 14.64 -13.62 1.41
C PRO A 68 15.69 -13.83 0.32
N GLN A 69 16.23 -12.74 -0.27
CA GLN A 69 17.28 -12.82 -1.28
C GLN A 69 18.63 -13.18 -0.65
N ASP A 70 18.89 -12.68 0.56
CA ASP A 70 20.10 -13.04 1.31
C ASP A 70 20.09 -14.50 1.73
N LEU A 71 18.94 -15.01 2.19
CA LEU A 71 18.78 -16.44 2.48
C LEU A 71 18.98 -17.31 1.22
N ALA A 72 18.48 -16.87 0.06
CA ALA A 72 18.68 -17.56 -1.21
C ALA A 72 20.16 -17.51 -1.66
N LYS A 73 20.87 -16.39 -1.45
CA LYS A 73 22.32 -16.28 -1.72
C LYS A 73 23.13 -17.21 -0.83
N LEU A 74 22.78 -17.35 0.46
CA LEU A 74 23.43 -18.29 1.37
C LEU A 74 23.31 -19.72 0.87
N GLU A 75 22.15 -20.14 0.40
CA GLU A 75 21.97 -21.46 -0.22
C GLU A 75 22.76 -21.64 -1.52
N ALA A 76 22.86 -20.59 -2.33
CA ALA A 76 23.62 -20.62 -3.58
C ALA A 76 25.11 -20.74 -3.35
N THR A 77 25.61 -20.14 -2.26
CA THR A 77 27.07 -20.06 -1.98
C THR A 77 27.59 -21.21 -1.11
N CYS A 78 26.74 -21.86 -0.30
CA CYS A 78 27.16 -22.90 0.62
C CYS A 78 26.15 -24.04 0.68
N SER A 79 26.60 -25.26 0.37
CA SER A 79 25.79 -26.49 0.40
C SER A 79 25.20 -26.80 1.79
N PHE A 80 25.87 -26.35 2.87
CA PHE A 80 25.40 -26.51 4.25
C PHE A 80 23.99 -25.93 4.46
N PHE A 81 23.69 -24.76 3.87
CA PHE A 81 22.37 -24.13 3.99
C PHE A 81 21.28 -24.81 3.14
N ARG A 82 21.67 -25.67 2.19
CA ARG A 82 20.76 -26.46 1.33
C ARG A 82 20.38 -27.80 1.94
N GLN A 83 21.21 -28.35 2.83
CA GLN A 83 20.95 -29.68 3.39
C GLN A 83 19.77 -29.64 4.35
N PRO A 84 18.95 -30.70 4.37
CA PRO A 84 17.90 -30.86 5.38
C PRO A 84 18.47 -30.76 6.80
N ALA A 85 17.76 -30.04 7.64
CA ALA A 85 18.17 -29.90 9.03
C ALA A 85 17.77 -31.18 9.81
N ASN A 86 18.71 -32.10 9.99
CA ASN A 86 18.52 -33.43 10.62
C ASN A 86 18.13 -33.40 12.10
N PHE A 87 17.87 -32.23 12.70
CA PHE A 87 17.51 -32.10 14.12
C PHE A 87 16.00 -32.06 14.38
N ALA A 88 15.18 -32.08 13.32
CA ALA A 88 13.73 -32.19 13.44
C ALA A 88 13.26 -33.43 12.62
N PRO A 89 12.75 -34.48 13.25
CA PRO A 89 12.48 -35.76 12.57
C PRO A 89 11.41 -35.67 11.46
N ASP A 90 10.64 -34.57 11.39
CA ASP A 90 9.52 -34.43 10.46
C ASP A 90 9.75 -33.37 9.36
N HIS A 91 10.95 -32.80 9.23
CA HIS A 91 11.16 -31.67 8.32
C HIS A 91 12.34 -31.90 7.36
N GLU A 92 12.02 -32.10 6.09
CA GLU A 92 12.97 -32.09 4.97
C GLU A 92 13.42 -30.66 4.59
N LEU A 93 13.21 -29.66 5.47
CA LEU A 93 13.51 -28.25 5.20
C LEU A 93 14.99 -27.94 5.38
N SER A 94 15.55 -27.16 4.48
CA SER A 94 16.90 -26.61 4.63
C SER A 94 16.97 -25.57 5.77
N LEU A 95 18.17 -25.26 6.25
CA LEU A 95 18.37 -24.26 7.31
C LEU A 95 17.85 -22.87 6.92
N SER A 96 17.97 -22.49 5.66
CA SER A 96 17.45 -21.20 5.18
C SER A 96 15.93 -21.20 5.06
N GLU A 97 15.30 -22.33 4.73
CA GLU A 97 13.84 -22.45 4.74
C GLU A 97 13.29 -22.43 6.18
N LEU A 98 13.96 -23.06 7.13
CA LEU A 98 13.60 -22.99 8.55
C LEU A 98 13.75 -21.58 9.10
N ALA A 99 14.83 -20.87 8.76
CA ALA A 99 15.01 -19.47 9.14
C ALA A 99 13.88 -18.59 8.58
N ALA A 100 13.54 -18.78 7.31
CA ALA A 100 12.44 -18.05 6.68
C ALA A 100 11.08 -18.34 7.37
N LEU A 101 10.81 -19.61 7.70
CA LEU A 101 9.59 -20.00 8.42
C LEU A 101 9.52 -19.35 9.81
N ASP A 102 10.62 -19.38 10.60
CA ASP A 102 10.68 -18.73 11.91
C ASP A 102 10.43 -17.22 11.80
N MET A 103 11.00 -16.58 10.78
CA MET A 103 10.75 -15.17 10.51
C MET A 103 9.30 -14.90 10.10
N CYS A 104 8.66 -15.78 9.32
CA CYS A 104 7.24 -15.70 9.02
C CYS A 104 6.38 -15.81 10.29
N GLN A 105 6.68 -16.75 11.18
CA GLN A 105 5.94 -16.98 12.43
C GLN A 105 5.96 -15.77 13.39
N LYS A 106 6.95 -14.90 13.27
CA LYS A 106 7.04 -13.64 14.04
C LYS A 106 6.15 -12.53 13.51
N ARG A 107 5.61 -12.66 12.26
CA ARG A 107 4.78 -11.62 11.63
C ARG A 107 3.33 -11.63 12.15
N ALA A 108 2.80 -10.44 12.45
CA ALA A 108 1.48 -10.28 13.04
C ALA A 108 0.35 -10.86 12.15
N ILE A 109 0.47 -10.76 10.83
CA ILE A 109 -0.51 -11.29 9.87
C ILE A 109 -0.44 -12.82 9.77
N PHE A 110 0.76 -13.40 9.82
CA PHE A 110 1.00 -14.84 9.65
C PHE A 110 0.72 -15.64 10.92
N LYS A 111 1.01 -15.06 12.10
CA LYS A 111 0.90 -15.76 13.40
C LYS A 111 -0.48 -16.37 13.65
N PRO A 112 -1.63 -15.71 13.37
CA PRO A 112 -2.97 -16.26 13.62
C PRO A 112 -3.48 -17.20 12.52
N MET A 113 -2.72 -17.43 11.43
CA MET A 113 -3.13 -18.33 10.34
C MET A 113 -3.13 -19.79 10.80
N THR A 114 -4.10 -20.57 10.33
CA THR A 114 -4.15 -22.03 10.54
C THR A 114 -3.03 -22.74 9.76
N ALA A 115 -2.78 -24.01 10.05
CA ALA A 115 -1.80 -24.81 9.33
C ALA A 115 -2.17 -24.94 7.83
N GLU A 116 -3.46 -25.10 7.54
CA GLU A 116 -3.99 -25.21 6.17
C GLU A 116 -3.80 -23.91 5.39
N GLU A 117 -4.14 -22.76 5.99
CA GLU A 117 -3.93 -21.44 5.38
C GLU A 117 -2.44 -21.15 5.09
N ARG A 118 -1.55 -21.54 6.01
CA ARG A 118 -0.10 -21.41 5.82
C ARG A 118 0.41 -22.28 4.69
N GLN A 119 -0.11 -23.50 4.55
CA GLN A 119 0.28 -24.43 3.50
C GLN A 119 -0.24 -23.95 2.14
N ASP A 120 -1.51 -23.51 2.03
CA ASP A 120 -2.07 -22.91 0.81
C ASP A 120 -1.24 -21.69 0.37
N LEU A 121 -0.91 -20.78 1.30
CA LEU A 121 -0.06 -19.63 1.01
C LEU A 121 1.33 -20.04 0.52
N LYS A 122 1.95 -21.07 1.13
CA LYS A 122 3.25 -21.59 0.70
C LYS A 122 3.20 -22.12 -0.74
N GLU A 123 2.18 -22.90 -1.08
CA GLU A 123 2.00 -23.45 -2.43
C GLU A 123 1.82 -22.33 -3.46
N ARG A 124 0.98 -21.35 -3.18
CA ARG A 124 0.76 -20.17 -4.04
C ARG A 124 2.00 -19.28 -4.17
N CYS A 125 2.84 -19.22 -3.17
CA CYS A 125 4.15 -18.57 -3.24
C CYS A 125 5.21 -19.40 -3.98
N GLY A 126 4.88 -20.56 -4.54
CA GLY A 126 5.84 -21.43 -5.24
C GLY A 126 6.56 -22.44 -4.37
N GLY A 127 5.97 -22.83 -3.24
CA GLY A 127 6.42 -23.94 -2.39
C GLY A 127 7.57 -23.63 -1.41
N SER A 128 7.98 -22.36 -1.27
CA SER A 128 9.14 -21.95 -0.46
C SER A 128 8.76 -20.95 0.63
N TRP A 129 9.23 -21.16 1.86
CA TRP A 129 9.03 -20.20 2.96
C TRP A 129 9.78 -18.88 2.75
N LYS A 130 10.87 -18.86 1.99
CA LYS A 130 11.55 -17.63 1.59
C LYS A 130 10.65 -16.78 0.70
N LEU A 131 9.87 -17.40 -0.19
CA LEU A 131 8.90 -16.69 -1.04
C LEU A 131 7.69 -16.21 -0.23
N VAL A 132 7.24 -16.99 0.77
CA VAL A 132 6.23 -16.54 1.74
C VAL A 132 6.74 -15.33 2.53
N LEU A 133 7.98 -15.38 3.03
CA LEU A 133 8.59 -14.26 3.75
C LEU A 133 8.66 -13.01 2.87
N ARG A 134 9.05 -13.15 1.59
CA ARG A 134 9.04 -12.04 0.62
C ARG A 134 7.64 -11.45 0.43
N PHE A 135 6.63 -12.29 0.30
CA PHE A 135 5.23 -11.85 0.20
C PHE A 135 4.81 -11.05 1.44
N LEU A 136 5.10 -11.57 2.65
CA LEU A 136 4.74 -10.90 3.91
C LEU A 136 5.45 -9.55 4.05
N LEU A 137 6.75 -9.47 3.75
CA LEU A 137 7.53 -8.23 3.80
C LEU A 137 7.04 -7.21 2.78
N ALA A 138 6.72 -7.64 1.56
CA ALA A 138 6.16 -6.77 0.53
C ALA A 138 4.77 -6.24 0.95
N GLY A 139 3.91 -7.09 1.50
CA GLY A 139 2.61 -6.69 2.02
C GLY A 139 2.72 -5.69 3.20
N GLU A 140 3.67 -5.90 4.11
CA GLU A 140 3.94 -4.96 5.20
C GLU A 140 4.45 -3.60 4.68
N ALA A 141 5.32 -3.61 3.66
CA ALA A 141 5.83 -2.39 3.04
C ALA A 141 4.72 -1.57 2.34
N CYS A 142 3.75 -2.24 1.71
CA CYS A 142 2.58 -1.61 1.09
C CYS A 142 1.52 -1.18 2.12
N SER A 143 1.51 -1.77 3.33
CA SER A 143 0.52 -1.54 4.37
C SER A 143 0.89 -0.35 5.25
N ARG A 144 -0.14 0.39 5.70
CA ARG A 144 0.00 1.42 6.74
C ARG A 144 -0.65 1.00 8.07
N ARG A 145 -0.73 -0.29 8.32
CA ARG A 145 -1.44 -0.90 9.47
C ARG A 145 -1.09 -0.27 10.83
N GLU A 146 0.15 0.16 11.02
CA GLU A 146 0.63 0.76 12.27
C GLU A 146 0.96 2.25 12.13
N LYS A 147 0.54 2.86 11.02
CA LYS A 147 0.83 4.26 10.70
C LYS A 147 -0.48 5.00 10.46
N SER A 148 -0.46 6.28 10.76
CA SER A 148 -1.57 7.18 10.45
C SER A 148 -1.83 7.23 8.96
N GLN A 149 -3.08 7.48 8.59
CA GLN A 149 -3.55 7.54 7.21
C GLN A 149 -4.52 8.70 7.03
N ALA A 150 -4.46 9.33 5.87
CA ALA A 150 -5.47 10.26 5.41
C ALA A 150 -5.97 9.80 4.04
N ILE A 151 -7.27 9.79 3.83
CA ILE A 151 -7.92 9.34 2.61
C ILE A 151 -8.86 10.44 2.12
N ALA A 152 -8.61 10.93 0.90
CA ALA A 152 -9.48 11.84 0.20
C ALA A 152 -10.47 11.06 -0.65
N GLY A 153 -11.75 11.14 -0.31
CA GLY A 153 -12.85 10.66 -1.12
C GLY A 153 -13.57 11.77 -1.89
N PRO A 154 -14.52 11.45 -2.75
CA PRO A 154 -15.31 12.46 -3.44
C PRO A 154 -16.17 13.28 -2.47
N GLY A 155 -15.72 14.50 -2.16
CA GLY A 155 -16.39 15.44 -1.27
C GLY A 155 -16.34 15.12 0.24
N HIS A 156 -15.69 14.01 0.66
CA HIS A 156 -15.52 13.66 2.07
C HIS A 156 -14.12 13.12 2.35
N SER A 157 -13.75 13.08 3.60
CA SER A 157 -12.40 12.74 4.03
C SER A 157 -12.42 11.85 5.26
N ILE A 158 -11.46 10.92 5.32
CA ILE A 158 -11.26 10.01 6.43
C ILE A 158 -9.82 10.13 6.92
N ALA A 159 -9.64 10.26 8.22
CA ALA A 159 -8.32 10.22 8.86
C ALA A 159 -8.30 9.11 9.91
N VAL A 160 -7.27 8.26 9.86
CA VAL A 160 -7.07 7.17 10.81
C VAL A 160 -5.77 7.41 11.56
N THR A 161 -5.82 7.43 12.88
CA THR A 161 -4.62 7.61 13.72
C THR A 161 -3.79 6.32 13.77
N SER A 162 -2.54 6.40 14.21
CA SER A 162 -1.69 5.23 14.46
C SER A 162 -2.31 4.25 15.47
N LYS A 163 -3.18 4.75 16.35
CA LYS A 163 -3.94 3.96 17.36
C LYS A 163 -5.22 3.33 16.79
N GLY A 164 -5.58 3.63 15.53
CA GLY A 164 -6.77 3.11 14.86
C GLY A 164 -8.06 3.86 15.17
N VAL A 165 -7.97 5.09 15.71
CA VAL A 165 -9.14 5.98 15.88
C VAL A 165 -9.45 6.64 14.55
N VAL A 166 -10.72 6.72 14.18
CA VAL A 166 -11.19 7.24 12.90
C VAL A 166 -11.90 8.58 13.07
N TYR A 167 -11.52 9.52 12.24
CA TYR A 167 -12.20 10.81 12.05
C TYR A 167 -12.71 10.91 10.62
N SER A 168 -13.86 11.53 10.45
CA SER A 168 -14.44 11.84 9.13
C SER A 168 -14.97 13.27 9.09
N PHE A 169 -14.95 13.87 7.92
CA PHE A 169 -15.42 15.25 7.68
C PHE A 169 -15.70 15.47 6.19
N GLY A 170 -16.45 16.53 5.89
CA GLY A 170 -16.88 16.87 4.55
C GLY A 170 -18.36 16.60 4.31
N SER A 171 -18.71 16.33 3.05
CA SER A 171 -20.07 16.01 2.63
C SER A 171 -20.59 14.73 3.26
N ASN A 172 -21.87 14.74 3.65
CA ASN A 172 -22.53 13.62 4.31
C ASN A 172 -23.94 13.31 3.76
N SER A 173 -24.30 13.86 2.62
CA SER A 173 -25.65 13.66 2.03
C SER A 173 -26.03 12.20 1.81
N SER A 174 -25.05 11.29 1.79
CA SER A 174 -25.22 9.85 1.64
C SER A 174 -24.91 9.06 2.93
N GLY A 175 -24.65 9.71 4.07
CA GLY A 175 -24.24 9.03 5.31
C GLY A 175 -22.78 8.57 5.32
N GLN A 176 -21.94 9.03 4.36
CA GLN A 176 -20.57 8.59 4.16
C GLN A 176 -19.58 8.99 5.27
N LEU A 177 -20.00 9.80 6.23
CA LEU A 177 -19.21 10.15 7.42
C LEU A 177 -19.40 9.18 8.59
N GLY A 178 -20.50 8.40 8.61
CA GLY A 178 -20.70 7.35 9.61
C GLY A 178 -21.12 7.82 11.01
N HIS A 179 -21.64 9.04 11.15
CA HIS A 179 -22.03 9.62 12.45
C HIS A 179 -23.47 9.32 12.87
N GLY A 180 -24.23 8.53 12.07
CA GLY A 180 -25.63 8.22 12.29
C GLY A 180 -26.58 9.27 11.74
N THR A 181 -26.08 10.29 11.06
CA THR A 181 -26.82 11.41 10.44
C THR A 181 -26.41 11.58 8.98
N THR A 182 -27.04 12.53 8.30
CA THR A 182 -26.64 13.01 6.95
C THR A 182 -26.15 14.46 6.97
N GLU A 183 -25.87 15.01 8.15
CA GLU A 183 -25.33 16.36 8.32
C GLU A 183 -23.85 16.42 7.92
N GLU A 184 -23.46 17.49 7.24
CA GLU A 184 -22.06 17.74 6.86
C GLU A 184 -21.20 18.11 8.07
N GLU A 185 -19.96 17.66 8.10
CA GLU A 185 -18.98 17.98 9.13
C GLU A 185 -17.82 18.80 8.54
N TRP A 186 -17.71 20.06 8.94
CA TRP A 186 -16.70 20.99 8.43
C TRP A 186 -15.32 20.84 9.10
N ARG A 187 -15.28 20.09 10.19
CA ARG A 187 -14.05 19.80 10.97
C ARG A 187 -13.95 18.31 11.25
N PRO A 188 -12.74 17.77 11.46
CA PRO A 188 -12.58 16.38 11.81
C PRO A 188 -13.42 15.98 13.03
N CYS A 189 -14.37 15.06 12.81
CA CYS A 189 -15.24 14.51 13.86
C CYS A 189 -14.98 13.03 14.03
N GLN A 190 -14.81 12.56 15.28
CA GLN A 190 -14.54 11.17 15.58
C GLN A 190 -15.77 10.29 15.38
N ILE A 191 -15.63 9.15 14.70
CA ILE A 191 -16.70 8.14 14.57
C ILE A 191 -16.79 7.33 15.87
N ARG A 192 -17.66 7.76 16.78
CA ARG A 192 -17.78 7.20 18.16
C ARG A 192 -18.32 5.78 18.20
N SER A 193 -19.11 5.37 17.20
CA SER A 193 -19.65 4.00 17.08
C SER A 193 -18.57 2.93 16.89
N LEU A 194 -17.33 3.31 16.53
CA LEU A 194 -16.17 2.43 16.40
C LEU A 194 -15.31 2.38 17.68
N GLN A 195 -15.78 2.92 18.81
CA GLN A 195 -15.04 2.89 20.07
C GLN A 195 -14.73 1.44 20.50
N GLY A 196 -13.44 1.15 20.74
CA GLY A 196 -12.97 -0.21 21.06
C GLY A 196 -12.60 -1.06 19.86
N ILE A 197 -12.84 -0.58 18.63
CA ILE A 197 -12.43 -1.23 17.39
C ILE A 197 -11.22 -0.47 16.82
N ARG A 198 -10.09 -1.15 16.68
CA ARG A 198 -8.89 -0.58 16.08
C ARG A 198 -8.98 -0.70 14.56
N ILE A 199 -9.06 0.42 13.86
CA ILE A 199 -9.06 0.47 12.40
C ILE A 199 -7.62 0.58 11.88
N ILE A 200 -7.29 -0.22 10.87
CA ILE A 200 -5.94 -0.31 10.29
C ILE A 200 -5.87 0.19 8.85
N GLN A 201 -7.02 0.33 8.17
CA GLN A 201 -7.08 0.83 6.79
C GLN A 201 -8.47 1.40 6.53
N ALA A 202 -8.50 2.46 5.72
CA ALA A 202 -9.74 3.05 5.22
C ALA A 202 -9.68 3.18 3.69
N ALA A 203 -10.85 3.13 3.06
CA ALA A 203 -11.06 3.45 1.65
C ALA A 203 -12.30 4.32 1.50
N ALA A 204 -12.23 5.30 0.60
CA ALA A 204 -13.33 6.21 0.29
C ALA A 204 -13.62 6.19 -1.20
N GLY A 205 -14.88 6.17 -1.56
CA GLY A 205 -15.35 6.18 -2.95
C GLY A 205 -16.56 7.09 -3.13
N ALA A 206 -17.30 6.96 -4.20
CA ALA A 206 -18.44 7.80 -4.54
C ALA A 206 -19.57 7.69 -3.51
N GLY A 207 -19.54 8.52 -2.46
CA GLY A 207 -20.55 8.61 -1.41
C GLY A 207 -20.52 7.45 -0.40
N ARG A 208 -19.42 6.68 -0.32
CA ARG A 208 -19.28 5.53 0.59
C ARG A 208 -17.89 5.44 1.21
N THR A 209 -17.83 4.79 2.35
CA THR A 209 -16.60 4.58 3.13
C THR A 209 -16.53 3.12 3.58
N MET A 210 -15.34 2.53 3.47
CA MET A 210 -15.02 1.23 4.04
C MET A 210 -13.85 1.34 5.01
N LEU A 211 -13.95 0.62 6.13
CA LEU A 211 -12.94 0.58 7.18
C LEU A 211 -12.60 -0.87 7.50
N ILE A 212 -11.33 -1.16 7.66
CA ILE A 212 -10.84 -2.50 8.01
C ILE A 212 -10.26 -2.45 9.41
N SER A 213 -10.73 -3.33 10.29
CA SER A 213 -10.20 -3.49 11.64
C SER A 213 -8.93 -4.35 11.66
N ASP A 214 -8.20 -4.31 12.75
CA ASP A 214 -7.02 -5.15 12.99
C ASP A 214 -7.35 -6.65 13.07
N ALA A 215 -8.62 -6.99 13.36
CA ALA A 215 -9.17 -8.34 13.29
C ALA A 215 -9.52 -8.78 11.84
N GLY A 216 -9.32 -7.93 10.84
CA GLY A 216 -9.65 -8.20 9.43
C GLY A 216 -11.12 -8.04 9.08
N HIS A 217 -11.95 -7.54 9.97
CA HIS A 217 -13.36 -7.27 9.70
C HIS A 217 -13.52 -5.97 8.91
N VAL A 218 -14.48 -5.96 8.00
CA VAL A 218 -14.80 -4.81 7.14
C VAL A 218 -16.09 -4.16 7.65
N TYR A 219 -16.03 -2.84 7.86
CA TYR A 219 -17.18 -1.99 8.17
C TYR A 219 -17.42 -1.05 7.00
N ALA A 220 -18.69 -0.90 6.59
CA ALA A 220 -19.03 -0.03 5.48
C ALA A 220 -20.21 0.88 5.86
N PHE A 221 -20.27 2.06 5.25
CA PHE A 221 -21.34 3.05 5.40
C PHE A 221 -21.36 4.04 4.23
N GLY A 222 -22.46 4.76 4.07
CA GLY A 222 -22.70 5.65 2.95
C GLY A 222 -23.80 5.15 2.03
N LYS A 223 -23.75 5.56 0.76
CA LYS A 223 -24.74 5.24 -0.26
C LYS A 223 -24.51 3.87 -0.87
N ASP A 224 -25.53 3.06 -0.87
CA ASP A 224 -25.62 1.87 -1.71
C ASP A 224 -26.25 2.26 -3.06
N SER A 225 -25.40 2.62 -4.05
CA SER A 225 -25.87 3.24 -5.29
C SER A 225 -26.42 2.27 -6.32
N PHE A 226 -26.14 0.96 -6.20
CA PHE A 226 -26.44 0.00 -7.25
C PHE A 226 -27.03 -1.31 -6.76
N GLY A 227 -27.64 -1.33 -5.55
CA GLY A 227 -28.14 -2.55 -4.92
C GLY A 227 -26.98 -3.47 -4.55
N GLU A 228 -25.85 -2.86 -4.27
CA GLU A 228 -24.66 -3.55 -3.81
C GLU A 228 -24.98 -4.09 -2.42
N ALA A 229 -25.06 -5.41 -2.30
CA ALA A 229 -25.32 -6.07 -1.03
C ALA A 229 -24.14 -5.99 -0.06
N GLU A 230 -23.33 -4.92 -0.13
CA GLU A 230 -22.31 -4.62 0.87
C GLU A 230 -22.91 -4.65 2.28
N TYR A 231 -24.18 -4.25 2.38
CA TYR A 231 -24.93 -4.19 3.65
C TYR A 231 -25.91 -5.34 3.87
N GLY A 232 -26.00 -6.30 2.92
CA GLY A 232 -26.94 -7.43 3.03
C GLY A 232 -28.43 -7.02 2.89
N VAL A 233 -28.71 -5.81 2.38
CA VAL A 233 -30.08 -5.29 2.22
C VAL A 233 -30.34 -5.03 0.73
N GLN A 234 -31.39 -5.64 0.17
CA GLN A 234 -31.85 -5.33 -1.18
C GLN A 234 -32.54 -3.97 -1.22
N GLY A 235 -31.98 -3.03 -1.99
CA GLY A 235 -32.55 -1.71 -2.24
C GLY A 235 -31.55 -0.59 -1.96
N SER A 236 -31.77 0.59 -2.57
CA SER A 236 -30.97 1.79 -2.31
C SER A 236 -31.20 2.28 -0.88
N THR A 237 -30.39 1.82 0.06
CA THR A 237 -30.45 2.22 1.47
C THR A 237 -29.28 3.12 1.84
N LEU A 238 -29.56 4.16 2.61
CA LEU A 238 -28.52 4.98 3.24
C LEU A 238 -28.10 4.32 4.55
N VAL A 239 -26.83 3.97 4.65
CA VAL A 239 -26.24 3.47 5.88
C VAL A 239 -25.43 4.60 6.52
N THR A 240 -25.98 5.23 7.54
CA THR A 240 -25.42 6.43 8.16
C THR A 240 -24.42 6.13 9.29
N ALA A 241 -24.27 4.88 9.71
CA ALA A 241 -23.32 4.45 10.74
C ALA A 241 -22.56 3.19 10.27
N PRO A 242 -21.30 2.96 10.71
CA PRO A 242 -20.55 1.77 10.36
C PRO A 242 -21.29 0.48 10.64
N GLN A 243 -21.48 -0.35 9.62
CA GLN A 243 -22.06 -1.69 9.71
C GLN A 243 -21.05 -2.72 9.27
N LEU A 244 -21.02 -3.87 9.96
CA LEU A 244 -20.20 -5.00 9.59
C LEU A 244 -20.69 -5.60 8.26
N VAL A 245 -19.78 -5.80 7.31
CA VAL A 245 -20.07 -6.47 6.04
C VAL A 245 -20.08 -7.98 6.29
N GLU A 246 -21.26 -8.56 6.51
CA GLU A 246 -21.43 -9.97 6.91
C GLU A 246 -20.88 -10.96 5.86
N SER A 247 -20.98 -10.63 4.57
CA SER A 247 -20.46 -11.45 3.46
C SER A 247 -18.92 -11.59 3.46
N LEU A 248 -18.20 -10.65 4.11
CA LEU A 248 -16.76 -10.68 4.27
C LEU A 248 -16.28 -11.23 5.63
N LYS A 249 -17.18 -11.59 6.53
CA LYS A 249 -16.85 -11.96 7.93
C LYS A 249 -15.92 -13.16 8.05
N SER A 250 -15.98 -14.09 7.11
CA SER A 250 -15.10 -15.27 7.06
C SER A 250 -13.74 -15.01 6.41
N ILE A 251 -13.53 -13.81 5.84
CA ILE A 251 -12.31 -13.43 5.13
C ILE A 251 -11.55 -12.43 5.99
N PHE A 252 -10.28 -12.73 6.30
CA PHE A 252 -9.43 -11.75 6.98
C PHE A 252 -8.92 -10.73 5.95
N VAL A 253 -9.59 -9.57 5.87
CA VAL A 253 -9.25 -8.52 4.92
C VAL A 253 -8.12 -7.64 5.47
N VAL A 254 -7.18 -7.26 4.59
CA VAL A 254 -6.03 -6.39 4.91
C VAL A 254 -6.04 -5.07 4.12
N GLN A 255 -6.72 -5.02 2.98
CA GLN A 255 -6.86 -3.82 2.17
C GLN A 255 -8.21 -3.81 1.45
N ALA A 256 -8.82 -2.61 1.34
CA ALA A 256 -9.94 -2.34 0.44
C ALA A 256 -9.56 -1.25 -0.55
N ALA A 257 -10.09 -1.33 -1.76
CA ALA A 257 -9.98 -0.32 -2.80
C ALA A 257 -11.36 -0.14 -3.45
N ILE A 258 -11.83 1.10 -3.51
CA ILE A 258 -13.16 1.44 -4.02
C ILE A 258 -12.98 2.15 -5.36
N GLY A 259 -13.46 1.52 -6.43
CA GLY A 259 -13.64 2.16 -7.72
C GLY A 259 -14.96 2.94 -7.77
N ASN A 260 -15.29 3.50 -8.93
CA ASN A 260 -16.56 4.24 -9.04
C ASN A 260 -17.79 3.33 -8.97
N PHE A 261 -17.68 2.11 -9.53
CA PHE A 261 -18.81 1.18 -9.66
C PHE A 261 -18.54 -0.20 -9.07
N PHE A 262 -17.41 -0.41 -8.41
CA PHE A 262 -17.05 -1.71 -7.86
C PHE A 262 -16.17 -1.54 -6.63
N THR A 263 -16.09 -2.59 -5.86
CA THR A 263 -15.23 -2.70 -4.69
C THR A 263 -14.32 -3.91 -4.84
N ALA A 264 -13.06 -3.76 -4.45
CA ALA A 264 -12.11 -4.84 -4.34
C ALA A 264 -11.56 -4.91 -2.92
N VAL A 265 -11.42 -6.13 -2.38
CA VAL A 265 -10.76 -6.36 -1.09
C VAL A 265 -9.67 -7.40 -1.24
N LEU A 266 -8.60 -7.22 -0.48
CA LEU A 266 -7.44 -8.10 -0.44
C LEU A 266 -7.41 -8.83 0.91
N SER A 267 -7.35 -10.16 0.87
CA SER A 267 -7.20 -10.96 2.07
C SER A 267 -5.73 -11.05 2.52
N ARG A 268 -5.50 -11.45 3.77
CA ARG A 268 -4.16 -11.67 4.33
C ARG A 268 -3.36 -12.76 3.60
N GLU A 269 -4.06 -13.70 2.95
CA GLU A 269 -3.48 -14.76 2.14
C GLU A 269 -3.12 -14.27 0.72
N GLY A 270 -3.39 -13.00 0.39
CA GLY A 270 -3.13 -12.42 -0.93
C GLY A 270 -4.17 -12.80 -1.99
N ARG A 271 -5.39 -13.18 -1.58
CA ARG A 271 -6.52 -13.37 -2.50
C ARG A 271 -7.27 -12.06 -2.66
N VAL A 272 -7.63 -11.75 -3.91
CA VAL A 272 -8.44 -10.56 -4.23
C VAL A 272 -9.89 -11.00 -4.43
N TYR A 273 -10.82 -10.29 -3.81
CA TYR A 273 -12.25 -10.46 -4.01
C TYR A 273 -12.82 -9.18 -4.58
N THR A 274 -13.74 -9.30 -5.53
CA THR A 274 -14.41 -8.16 -6.15
C THR A 274 -15.91 -8.38 -6.12
N PHE A 275 -16.67 -7.29 -6.02
CA PHE A 275 -18.12 -7.30 -5.96
C PHE A 275 -18.70 -5.97 -6.42
N SER A 276 -20.02 -5.93 -6.66
CA SER A 276 -20.80 -4.80 -7.09
C SER A 276 -21.14 -4.83 -8.59
N TRP A 277 -21.07 -3.71 -9.32
CA TRP A 277 -21.48 -3.64 -10.71
C TRP A 277 -20.40 -4.13 -11.69
N GLY A 278 -20.71 -5.22 -12.41
CA GLY A 278 -19.76 -6.00 -13.22
C GLY A 278 -19.65 -5.62 -14.70
N ALA A 279 -20.37 -4.61 -15.19
CA ALA A 279 -20.26 -4.19 -16.61
C ALA A 279 -18.78 -3.89 -16.98
N ASP A 280 -18.40 -4.13 -18.22
CA ASP A 280 -17.05 -3.96 -18.77
C ASP A 280 -15.97 -4.92 -18.20
N GLY A 281 -16.39 -6.04 -17.59
CA GLY A 281 -15.47 -7.07 -17.08
C GLY A 281 -14.64 -6.67 -15.87
N LYS A 282 -14.96 -5.55 -15.19
CA LYS A 282 -14.16 -4.98 -14.09
C LYS A 282 -14.12 -5.83 -12.82
N LEU A 283 -15.05 -6.79 -12.66
CA LEU A 283 -15.06 -7.73 -11.54
C LEU A 283 -14.12 -8.93 -11.73
N GLY A 284 -13.68 -9.20 -12.97
CA GLY A 284 -12.81 -10.35 -13.27
C GLY A 284 -13.49 -11.71 -13.09
N HIS A 285 -14.82 -11.78 -13.27
CA HIS A 285 -15.63 -12.99 -13.17
C HIS A 285 -16.20 -13.37 -14.53
N GLN A 286 -16.55 -14.67 -14.73
CA GLN A 286 -17.12 -15.15 -16.00
C GLN A 286 -18.55 -14.69 -16.24
N THR A 287 -19.30 -14.46 -15.19
CA THR A 287 -20.74 -14.17 -15.23
C THR A 287 -21.01 -12.69 -15.07
N GLU A 288 -21.84 -12.16 -15.95
CA GLU A 288 -22.41 -10.81 -15.81
C GLU A 288 -23.87 -10.91 -15.28
N PRO A 289 -24.43 -9.83 -14.77
CA PRO A 289 -23.95 -8.45 -14.76
C PRO A 289 -23.58 -7.87 -13.39
N ASN A 290 -24.04 -8.40 -12.25
CA ASN A 290 -23.79 -7.80 -10.94
C ASN A 290 -23.60 -8.90 -9.91
N ASP A 291 -22.39 -9.03 -9.39
CA ASP A 291 -22.10 -9.89 -8.25
C ASP A 291 -22.16 -9.04 -6.99
N LEU A 292 -23.28 -9.16 -6.27
CA LEU A 292 -23.51 -8.44 -5.03
C LEU A 292 -22.71 -9.05 -3.87
N GLU A 293 -22.28 -10.31 -4.01
CA GLU A 293 -21.46 -11.00 -3.01
C GLU A 293 -19.98 -10.99 -3.42
N PRO A 294 -19.07 -10.82 -2.47
CA PRO A 294 -17.64 -10.89 -2.73
C PRO A 294 -17.24 -12.24 -3.32
N ARG A 295 -16.67 -12.23 -4.53
CA ARG A 295 -16.14 -13.43 -5.18
C ARG A 295 -14.65 -13.29 -5.49
N PRO A 296 -13.90 -14.39 -5.42
CA PRO A 296 -12.49 -14.38 -5.74
C PRO A 296 -12.26 -14.00 -7.20
N LEU A 297 -11.26 -13.16 -7.44
CA LEU A 297 -10.81 -12.78 -8.76
C LEU A 297 -10.19 -14.00 -9.45
N LEU A 298 -10.73 -14.35 -10.63
CA LEU A 298 -10.33 -15.54 -11.39
C LEU A 298 -9.13 -15.28 -12.32
N GLY A 299 -8.64 -16.35 -12.96
CA GLY A 299 -7.57 -16.28 -13.95
C GLY A 299 -6.17 -16.26 -13.33
N ALA A 300 -5.26 -15.45 -13.88
CA ALA A 300 -3.86 -15.49 -13.51
C ALA A 300 -3.59 -15.25 -12.01
N LEU A 301 -4.42 -14.46 -11.32
CA LEU A 301 -4.25 -14.14 -9.89
C LEU A 301 -4.89 -15.15 -8.94
N GLU A 302 -5.58 -16.16 -9.43
CA GLU A 302 -6.16 -17.22 -8.60
C GLU A 302 -5.09 -17.94 -7.75
N ASN A 303 -3.92 -18.19 -8.36
CA ASN A 303 -2.81 -18.90 -7.74
C ASN A 303 -1.56 -18.03 -7.49
N ILE A 304 -1.64 -16.73 -7.67
CA ILE A 304 -0.53 -15.80 -7.41
C ILE A 304 -0.92 -14.84 -6.28
N PRO A 305 -0.17 -14.79 -5.17
CA PRO A 305 -0.54 -13.93 -4.05
C PRO A 305 -0.29 -12.46 -4.38
N VAL A 306 -1.30 -11.64 -4.11
CA VAL A 306 -1.31 -10.19 -4.29
C VAL A 306 -0.93 -9.50 -2.98
N VAL A 307 -0.12 -8.44 -3.05
CA VAL A 307 0.35 -7.65 -1.89
C VAL A 307 -0.26 -6.26 -1.82
N GLN A 308 -0.75 -5.73 -2.95
CA GLN A 308 -1.40 -4.43 -3.02
C GLN A 308 -2.43 -4.42 -4.15
N ILE A 309 -3.56 -3.75 -3.92
CA ILE A 309 -4.56 -3.44 -4.93
C ILE A 309 -4.77 -1.93 -5.03
N ALA A 310 -5.09 -1.45 -6.23
CA ALA A 310 -5.48 -0.07 -6.47
C ALA A 310 -6.65 -0.04 -7.48
N ALA A 311 -7.74 0.64 -7.12
CA ALA A 311 -8.94 0.75 -7.94
C ALA A 311 -9.01 2.12 -8.61
N GLY A 312 -9.12 2.12 -9.92
CA GLY A 312 -9.45 3.30 -10.71
C GLY A 312 -10.96 3.42 -10.95
N TYR A 313 -11.36 4.23 -11.93
CA TYR A 313 -12.79 4.47 -12.21
C TYR A 313 -13.54 3.17 -12.54
N CYS A 314 -13.03 2.37 -13.46
CA CYS A 314 -13.61 1.09 -13.90
C CYS A 314 -12.54 0.04 -14.23
N TYR A 315 -11.43 0.03 -13.50
CA TYR A 315 -10.37 -0.96 -13.65
C TYR A 315 -9.64 -1.15 -12.31
N LEU A 316 -8.98 -2.29 -12.17
CA LEU A 316 -8.20 -2.68 -11.01
C LEU A 316 -6.75 -2.96 -11.41
N LEU A 317 -5.82 -2.49 -10.61
CA LEU A 317 -4.43 -2.91 -10.61
C LEU A 317 -4.15 -3.79 -9.41
N ALA A 318 -3.37 -4.84 -9.60
CA ALA A 318 -2.91 -5.73 -8.55
C ALA A 318 -1.39 -5.92 -8.64
N LEU A 319 -0.70 -5.62 -7.56
CA LEU A 319 0.73 -5.91 -7.38
C LEU A 319 0.86 -7.30 -6.78
N ALA A 320 1.42 -8.23 -7.53
CA ALA A 320 1.50 -9.64 -7.18
C ALA A 320 2.93 -10.10 -6.94
N CYS A 321 3.12 -11.01 -6.00
CA CYS A 321 4.42 -11.57 -5.63
C CYS A 321 4.63 -12.91 -6.34
N GLN A 322 5.46 -12.92 -7.39
CA GLN A 322 5.86 -14.13 -8.11
C GLN A 322 7.23 -14.65 -7.67
N PRO A 323 7.58 -15.92 -7.93
CA PRO A 323 8.92 -16.43 -7.67
C PRO A 323 10.04 -15.61 -8.34
N THR A 324 9.77 -15.04 -9.51
CA THR A 324 10.71 -14.22 -10.28
C THR A 324 10.81 -12.76 -9.82
N GLY A 325 9.88 -12.26 -9.01
CA GLY A 325 9.83 -10.86 -8.57
C GLY A 325 8.42 -10.34 -8.41
N MET A 326 8.30 -9.03 -8.27
CA MET A 326 7.00 -8.36 -8.20
C MET A 326 6.48 -8.08 -9.61
N SER A 327 5.19 -8.24 -9.82
CA SER A 327 4.53 -8.06 -11.13
C SER A 327 3.21 -7.33 -10.98
N VAL A 328 2.86 -6.49 -11.96
CA VAL A 328 1.58 -5.77 -11.97
C VAL A 328 0.63 -6.43 -12.97
N TYR A 329 -0.58 -6.68 -12.51
CA TYR A 329 -1.70 -7.15 -13.31
C TYR A 329 -2.77 -6.07 -13.38
N SER A 330 -3.51 -6.03 -14.48
CA SER A 330 -4.67 -5.14 -14.63
C SER A 330 -5.87 -5.90 -15.17
N VAL A 331 -7.07 -5.45 -14.83
CA VAL A 331 -8.37 -6.00 -15.26
C VAL A 331 -9.40 -4.89 -15.33
N GLY A 332 -10.38 -5.00 -16.22
CA GLY A 332 -11.49 -4.07 -16.38
C GLY A 332 -11.45 -3.29 -17.70
N CYS A 333 -11.94 -2.05 -17.68
CA CYS A 333 -12.09 -1.20 -18.85
C CYS A 333 -10.75 -0.67 -19.38
N GLY A 334 -10.45 -0.93 -20.66
CA GLY A 334 -9.20 -0.54 -21.34
C GLY A 334 -9.21 0.83 -22.01
N LEU A 335 -10.33 1.58 -21.93
CA LEU A 335 -10.46 2.89 -22.56
C LEU A 335 -9.32 3.82 -22.16
N GLY A 336 -8.71 4.50 -23.12
CA GLY A 336 -7.56 5.38 -22.92
C GLY A 336 -6.22 4.66 -22.73
N GLY A 337 -6.18 3.32 -22.79
CA GLY A 337 -4.95 2.53 -22.63
C GLY A 337 -4.54 2.29 -21.18
N LYS A 338 -5.41 2.60 -20.20
CA LYS A 338 -5.11 2.57 -18.76
C LYS A 338 -4.79 1.18 -18.19
N LEU A 339 -5.05 0.09 -18.94
CA LEU A 339 -4.64 -1.26 -18.55
C LEU A 339 -3.16 -1.57 -18.85
N GLY A 340 -2.50 -0.79 -19.71
CA GLY A 340 -1.05 -0.88 -19.91
C GLY A 340 -0.57 -2.00 -20.86
N HIS A 341 -1.47 -2.55 -21.69
CA HIS A 341 -1.18 -3.68 -22.58
C HIS A 341 -0.89 -3.29 -24.05
N GLY A 342 -0.76 -1.99 -24.35
CA GLY A 342 -0.61 -1.49 -25.73
C GLY A 342 -1.92 -1.39 -26.50
N ALA A 343 -3.02 -1.98 -26.01
CA ALA A 343 -4.36 -1.92 -26.58
C ALA A 343 -5.29 -1.05 -25.69
N ARG A 344 -6.44 -0.65 -26.28
CA ARG A 344 -7.50 0.09 -25.56
C ARG A 344 -8.75 -0.78 -25.35
N THR A 345 -8.56 -2.10 -25.39
CA THR A 345 -9.62 -3.11 -25.19
C THR A 345 -9.76 -3.46 -23.73
N ASP A 346 -10.96 -3.84 -23.33
CA ASP A 346 -11.26 -4.29 -21.98
C ASP A 346 -10.65 -5.68 -21.74
N GLU A 347 -10.19 -5.91 -20.51
CA GLU A 347 -9.69 -7.21 -20.04
C GLU A 347 -10.66 -7.76 -18.99
N LYS A 348 -11.28 -8.90 -19.31
CA LYS A 348 -12.23 -9.58 -18.41
C LYS A 348 -11.56 -10.37 -17.28
N TYR A 349 -10.27 -10.66 -17.44
CA TYR A 349 -9.44 -11.37 -16.47
C TYR A 349 -8.15 -10.60 -16.20
N PRO A 350 -7.56 -10.75 -15.02
CA PRO A 350 -6.26 -10.16 -14.72
C PRO A 350 -5.21 -10.57 -15.75
N ARG A 351 -4.62 -9.59 -16.41
CA ARG A 351 -3.54 -9.78 -17.39
C ARG A 351 -2.27 -9.10 -16.90
N LEU A 352 -1.14 -9.80 -17.07
CA LEU A 352 0.19 -9.29 -16.73
C LEU A 352 0.56 -8.08 -17.61
N ILE A 353 1.04 -7.00 -17.01
CA ILE A 353 1.63 -5.87 -17.73
C ILE A 353 3.10 -6.19 -18.00
N GLU A 354 3.40 -6.69 -19.20
CA GLU A 354 4.73 -7.18 -19.57
C GLU A 354 5.80 -6.08 -19.72
N GLN A 355 5.36 -4.82 -19.90
CA GLN A 355 6.26 -3.69 -20.12
C GLN A 355 7.27 -3.49 -18.99
N PHE A 356 6.93 -3.82 -17.74
CA PHE A 356 7.85 -3.72 -16.62
C PHE A 356 9.07 -4.65 -16.75
N GLN A 357 8.92 -5.82 -17.41
CA GLN A 357 10.03 -6.72 -17.72
C GLN A 357 10.95 -6.10 -18.76
N THR A 358 10.39 -5.49 -19.82
CA THR A 358 11.15 -4.77 -20.86
C THR A 358 11.93 -3.59 -20.28
N LEU A 359 11.34 -2.86 -19.33
CA LEU A 359 11.96 -1.73 -18.64
C LEU A 359 12.98 -2.17 -17.58
N ASN A 360 13.10 -3.48 -17.30
CA ASN A 360 13.85 -4.03 -16.16
C ASN A 360 13.54 -3.26 -14.87
N LEU A 361 12.25 -3.09 -14.58
CA LEU A 361 11.74 -2.38 -13.43
C LEU A 361 10.97 -3.34 -12.52
N GLN A 362 11.35 -3.40 -11.25
CA GLN A 362 10.62 -4.17 -10.22
C GLN A 362 9.61 -3.27 -9.53
N PRO A 363 8.30 -3.42 -9.79
CA PRO A 363 7.26 -2.60 -9.17
C PRO A 363 7.21 -2.82 -7.64
N VAL A 364 7.03 -1.75 -6.86
CA VAL A 364 6.88 -1.83 -5.39
C VAL A 364 5.68 -1.06 -4.87
N VAL A 365 5.16 -0.09 -5.64
CA VAL A 365 3.94 0.66 -5.32
C VAL A 365 3.12 0.81 -6.58
N VAL A 366 1.81 0.60 -6.50
CA VAL A 366 0.86 0.85 -7.59
C VAL A 366 -0.18 1.88 -7.15
N ALA A 367 -0.57 2.76 -8.07
CA ALA A 367 -1.66 3.71 -7.89
C ALA A 367 -2.53 3.73 -9.15
N ALA A 368 -3.84 3.82 -8.96
CA ALA A 368 -4.84 3.85 -10.02
C ALA A 368 -5.73 5.09 -9.87
N GLY A 369 -5.64 6.00 -10.79
CA GLY A 369 -6.52 7.15 -10.93
C GLY A 369 -7.77 6.80 -11.75
N ALA A 370 -8.63 7.80 -12.03
CA ALA A 370 -9.81 7.53 -12.83
C ALA A 370 -9.45 7.07 -14.25
N TRP A 371 -8.46 7.71 -14.87
CA TRP A 371 -8.15 7.55 -16.28
C TRP A 371 -6.72 7.13 -16.58
N HIS A 372 -5.84 7.15 -15.59
CA HIS A 372 -4.43 6.83 -15.74
C HIS A 372 -3.92 6.06 -14.51
N ALA A 373 -2.76 5.49 -14.66
CA ALA A 373 -2.13 4.67 -13.63
C ALA A 373 -0.67 5.06 -13.45
N ALA A 374 -0.13 4.77 -12.27
CA ALA A 374 1.26 5.02 -11.95
C ALA A 374 1.87 3.88 -11.11
N VAL A 375 3.16 3.68 -11.27
CA VAL A 375 3.96 2.69 -10.52
C VAL A 375 5.28 3.31 -10.09
N VAL A 376 5.71 2.98 -8.88
CA VAL A 376 7.10 3.21 -8.43
C VAL A 376 7.85 1.88 -8.48
N GLY A 377 9.03 1.91 -9.07
CA GLY A 377 9.98 0.80 -9.07
C GLY A 377 10.82 0.76 -7.79
N GLN A 378 11.42 -0.39 -7.50
CA GLN A 378 12.34 -0.58 -6.36
C GLN A 378 13.57 0.36 -6.44
N ASP A 379 13.96 0.74 -7.65
CA ASP A 379 15.04 1.69 -7.93
C ASP A 379 14.62 3.17 -7.81
N GLY A 380 13.36 3.43 -7.51
CA GLY A 380 12.78 4.76 -7.36
C GLY A 380 12.30 5.40 -8.66
N ARG A 381 12.41 4.72 -9.83
CA ARG A 381 11.83 5.22 -11.08
C ARG A 381 10.30 5.22 -11.01
N VAL A 382 9.69 6.23 -11.64
CA VAL A 382 8.23 6.34 -11.76
C VAL A 382 7.82 6.04 -13.19
N CYS A 383 6.82 5.19 -13.38
CA CYS A 383 6.16 4.97 -14.67
C CYS A 383 4.69 5.40 -14.58
N THR A 384 4.20 6.05 -15.65
CA THR A 384 2.81 6.44 -15.82
C THR A 384 2.29 5.97 -17.17
N TRP A 385 0.98 5.70 -17.27
CA TRP A 385 0.31 5.32 -18.51
C TRP A 385 -1.20 5.52 -18.41
N GLY A 386 -1.89 5.48 -19.53
CA GLY A 386 -3.32 5.71 -19.66
C GLY A 386 -3.62 7.00 -20.41
N TRP A 387 -4.67 7.69 -20.01
CA TRP A 387 -5.09 8.95 -20.63
C TRP A 387 -4.19 10.10 -20.18
N GLY A 388 -3.54 10.80 -21.14
CA GLY A 388 -2.54 11.86 -20.87
C GLY A 388 -3.10 13.27 -20.75
N ARG A 389 -4.43 13.42 -20.74
CA ARG A 389 -5.09 14.72 -20.72
C ARG A 389 -4.64 15.59 -19.54
N TYR A 390 -4.52 16.88 -19.76
CA TYR A 390 -4.03 17.88 -18.79
C TYR A 390 -2.58 17.62 -18.32
N GLY A 391 -1.81 16.72 -18.98
CA GLY A 391 -0.44 16.40 -18.59
C GLY A 391 -0.31 15.46 -17.37
N CYS A 392 -1.37 14.76 -17.00
CA CYS A 392 -1.37 13.92 -15.79
C CYS A 392 -0.38 12.72 -15.84
N LEU A 393 0.24 12.43 -17.00
CA LEU A 393 1.30 11.46 -17.14
C LEU A 393 2.71 12.03 -16.88
N GLY A 394 2.87 13.36 -16.90
CA GLY A 394 4.15 14.02 -16.58
C GLY A 394 5.21 13.96 -17.67
N HIS A 395 4.83 13.67 -18.93
CA HIS A 395 5.76 13.53 -20.07
C HIS A 395 5.99 14.85 -20.85
N GLY A 396 5.50 16.00 -20.34
CA GLY A 396 5.63 17.30 -21.00
C GLY A 396 4.61 17.53 -22.10
N ASN A 397 3.62 16.66 -22.27
CA ASN A 397 2.54 16.76 -23.26
C ASN A 397 1.24 16.14 -22.72
N GLU A 398 0.18 16.15 -23.54
CA GLU A 398 -1.13 15.57 -23.19
C GLU A 398 -1.44 14.27 -23.98
N GLU A 399 -0.41 13.59 -24.48
CA GLU A 399 -0.57 12.35 -25.24
C GLU A 399 -0.89 11.17 -24.32
N CYS A 400 -1.70 10.23 -24.83
CA CYS A 400 -2.04 9.00 -24.12
C CYS A 400 -0.94 7.96 -24.30
N GLU A 401 -0.57 7.29 -23.23
CA GLU A 401 0.37 6.16 -23.25
C GLU A 401 -0.38 4.86 -22.96
N SER A 402 -0.37 3.92 -23.90
CA SER A 402 -1.08 2.64 -23.74
C SER A 402 -0.23 1.55 -23.06
N VAL A 403 1.04 1.85 -22.76
CA VAL A 403 1.97 1.02 -22.00
C VAL A 403 2.69 1.87 -20.96
N PRO A 404 3.13 1.29 -19.84
CA PRO A 404 3.94 1.99 -18.85
C PRO A 404 5.17 2.67 -19.48
N LYS A 405 5.33 3.97 -19.23
CA LYS A 405 6.46 4.79 -19.71
C LYS A 405 7.12 5.50 -18.53
N VAL A 406 8.43 5.52 -18.50
CA VAL A 406 9.20 6.19 -17.43
C VAL A 406 9.01 7.70 -17.52
N VAL A 407 8.79 8.35 -16.37
CA VAL A 407 8.71 9.82 -16.26
C VAL A 407 10.15 10.36 -16.16
N GLU A 408 10.74 10.69 -17.29
CA GLU A 408 12.17 11.09 -17.40
C GLU A 408 12.50 12.34 -16.58
N ALA A 409 11.53 13.26 -16.41
CA ALA A 409 11.71 14.45 -15.59
C ALA A 409 11.98 14.15 -14.10
N LEU A 410 11.69 12.91 -13.65
CA LEU A 410 11.97 12.43 -12.30
C LEU A 410 13.19 11.50 -12.23
N SER A 411 14.02 11.42 -13.27
CA SER A 411 15.19 10.51 -13.32
C SER A 411 16.20 10.71 -12.19
N ASN A 412 16.29 11.92 -11.63
CA ASN A 412 17.15 12.26 -10.49
C ASN A 412 16.42 12.21 -9.14
N VAL A 413 15.16 11.74 -9.11
CA VAL A 413 14.33 11.66 -7.91
C VAL A 413 14.13 10.20 -7.56
N LYS A 414 14.52 9.80 -6.37
CA LYS A 414 14.21 8.48 -5.85
C LYS A 414 12.82 8.51 -5.22
N ALA A 415 11.80 8.12 -6.00
CA ALA A 415 10.45 8.06 -5.54
C ALA A 415 10.23 6.89 -4.56
N VAL A 416 9.38 7.10 -3.54
CA VAL A 416 8.97 6.08 -2.56
C VAL A 416 7.46 5.92 -2.48
N HIS A 417 6.70 6.89 -3.00
CA HIS A 417 5.25 6.85 -3.02
C HIS A 417 4.72 7.60 -4.24
N VAL A 418 3.61 7.11 -4.80
CA VAL A 418 2.87 7.76 -5.87
C VAL A 418 1.39 7.68 -5.56
N ALA A 419 0.66 8.73 -5.86
CA ALA A 419 -0.79 8.79 -5.77
C ALA A 419 -1.37 9.45 -7.03
N THR A 420 -2.50 8.94 -7.48
CA THR A 420 -3.19 9.37 -8.70
C THR A 420 -4.63 9.72 -8.41
N GLY A 421 -5.10 10.87 -8.91
CA GLY A 421 -6.49 11.31 -8.88
C GLY A 421 -7.17 11.11 -10.23
N ASP A 422 -8.13 11.99 -10.57
CA ASP A 422 -8.79 11.93 -11.89
C ASP A 422 -7.82 12.20 -13.03
N TYR A 423 -7.17 13.36 -12.95
CA TYR A 423 -6.21 13.88 -13.92
C TYR A 423 -4.98 14.48 -13.25
N THR A 424 -4.65 14.03 -12.04
CA THR A 424 -3.53 14.53 -11.26
C THR A 424 -2.66 13.38 -10.78
N THR A 425 -1.36 13.62 -10.71
CA THR A 425 -0.39 12.68 -10.16
C THR A 425 0.53 13.38 -9.18
N PHE A 426 0.76 12.75 -8.05
CA PHE A 426 1.73 13.19 -7.04
C PHE A 426 2.76 12.10 -6.79
N VAL A 427 4.01 12.53 -6.62
CA VAL A 427 5.14 11.66 -6.32
C VAL A 427 5.86 12.19 -5.09
N VAL A 428 6.15 11.29 -4.14
CA VAL A 428 6.92 11.61 -2.93
C VAL A 428 8.29 10.96 -3.05
N SER A 429 9.34 11.76 -2.85
CA SER A 429 10.72 11.28 -2.84
C SER A 429 11.11 10.64 -1.49
N ASP A 430 12.22 9.93 -1.44
CA ASP A 430 12.79 9.32 -0.23
C ASP A 430 13.20 10.35 0.83
N VAL A 431 13.42 11.61 0.44
CA VAL A 431 13.68 12.74 1.36
C VAL A 431 12.40 13.46 1.80
N GLY A 432 11.23 13.12 1.22
CA GLY A 432 9.93 13.71 1.54
C GLY A 432 9.54 14.92 0.70
N ASP A 433 10.31 15.24 -0.34
CA ASP A 433 9.90 16.25 -1.32
C ASP A 433 8.71 15.72 -2.14
N VAL A 434 7.74 16.58 -2.42
CA VAL A 434 6.52 16.25 -3.17
C VAL A 434 6.56 16.92 -4.53
N TYR A 435 6.29 16.15 -5.56
CA TYR A 435 6.12 16.62 -6.94
C TYR A 435 4.69 16.37 -7.38
N SER A 436 4.10 17.32 -8.12
CA SER A 436 2.76 17.16 -8.68
C SER A 436 2.71 17.60 -10.14
N PHE A 437 1.79 17.02 -10.89
CA PHE A 437 1.53 17.31 -12.30
C PHE A 437 0.11 16.88 -12.69
N GLY A 438 -0.39 17.44 -13.79
CA GLY A 438 -1.72 17.20 -14.30
C GLY A 438 -2.62 18.43 -14.25
N CYS A 439 -3.90 18.21 -14.02
CA CYS A 439 -4.94 19.24 -14.01
C CYS A 439 -4.78 20.19 -12.81
N GLY A 440 -4.70 21.49 -13.07
CA GLY A 440 -4.59 22.54 -12.05
C GLY A 440 -5.93 23.03 -11.49
N GLU A 441 -7.05 22.51 -11.99
CA GLU A 441 -8.37 22.94 -11.51
C GLU A 441 -8.55 22.66 -10.01
N SER A 442 -9.38 23.45 -9.36
CA SER A 442 -9.62 23.40 -7.91
C SER A 442 -8.36 23.56 -7.05
N SER A 443 -7.30 24.17 -7.58
CA SER A 443 -6.03 24.37 -6.85
C SER A 443 -5.44 23.10 -6.22
N SER A 444 -5.79 21.92 -6.75
CA SER A 444 -5.48 20.60 -6.16
C SER A 444 -4.02 20.19 -6.30
N LEU A 445 -3.20 20.87 -7.14
CA LEU A 445 -1.77 20.58 -7.31
C LEU A 445 -0.88 21.22 -6.24
N GLY A 446 -1.38 22.17 -5.45
CA GLY A 446 -0.60 22.85 -4.40
C GLY A 446 0.42 23.87 -4.92
N HIS A 447 0.38 24.22 -6.21
CA HIS A 447 1.19 25.27 -6.82
C HIS A 447 0.46 26.61 -6.71
N ASN A 448 0.53 27.25 -5.56
CA ASN A 448 0.08 28.63 -5.44
C ASN A 448 1.25 29.56 -5.79
N THR A 449 1.42 29.87 -7.05
CA THR A 449 2.23 31.01 -7.45
C THR A 449 1.45 32.26 -7.09
N GLY A 450 1.64 32.78 -5.88
CA GLY A 450 1.24 34.12 -5.53
C GLY A 450 1.91 35.07 -6.53
N ALA A 451 1.24 35.34 -7.64
CA ALA A 451 1.73 36.25 -8.63
C ALA A 451 1.71 37.68 -8.01
N ALA A 452 2.91 38.23 -7.83
CA ALA A 452 3.07 39.63 -7.50
C ALA A 452 2.42 40.57 -8.57
N ASP A 453 1.92 40.03 -9.68
CA ASP A 453 1.46 40.73 -10.86
C ASP A 453 -0.06 40.62 -11.13
N GLY A 454 -0.87 40.14 -10.18
CA GLY A 454 -2.34 40.21 -10.25
C GLY A 454 -3.00 39.32 -11.31
N GLN A 455 -2.27 38.46 -12.03
CA GLN A 455 -2.82 37.37 -12.84
C GLN A 455 -2.61 36.04 -12.10
N GLU A 456 -3.66 35.61 -11.44
CA GLU A 456 -3.68 34.31 -10.71
C GLU A 456 -3.77 33.18 -11.72
N ASN A 457 -2.64 32.52 -12.03
CA ASN A 457 -2.58 31.26 -12.77
C ASN A 457 -2.91 30.06 -11.84
N ARG A 458 -3.97 30.21 -11.01
CA ARG A 458 -4.36 29.19 -10.02
C ARG A 458 -4.79 27.85 -10.64
N HIS A 459 -5.18 27.86 -11.91
CA HIS A 459 -5.81 26.73 -12.60
C HIS A 459 -5.02 26.25 -13.83
N SER A 460 -3.73 26.57 -13.92
CA SER A 460 -2.93 26.10 -15.05
C SER A 460 -2.53 24.62 -14.88
N ASN A 461 -2.66 23.85 -15.96
CA ASN A 461 -2.18 22.48 -16.01
C ASN A 461 -0.65 22.43 -15.93
N VAL A 462 -0.12 21.43 -15.24
CA VAL A 462 1.31 21.17 -15.09
C VAL A 462 1.66 19.92 -15.89
N LEU A 463 2.31 20.08 -17.04
CA LEU A 463 2.56 18.97 -17.98
C LEU A 463 3.77 18.10 -17.60
N SER A 464 4.67 18.63 -16.79
CA SER A 464 5.86 17.94 -16.27
C SER A 464 5.91 18.04 -14.74
N PRO A 465 6.50 17.07 -14.04
CA PRO A 465 6.61 17.11 -12.59
C PRO A 465 7.24 18.41 -12.07
N GLU A 466 6.51 19.12 -11.21
CA GLU A 466 6.99 20.30 -10.49
C GLU A 466 6.95 20.08 -8.98
N ILE A 467 7.95 20.62 -8.27
CA ILE A 467 8.02 20.49 -6.82
C ILE A 467 6.97 21.38 -6.14
N VAL A 468 6.23 20.83 -5.18
CA VAL A 468 5.26 21.59 -4.38
C VAL A 468 6.03 22.37 -3.30
N THR A 469 6.47 23.59 -3.66
CA THR A 469 7.33 24.43 -2.82
C THR A 469 6.71 24.78 -1.48
N SER A 470 5.38 24.92 -1.42
CA SER A 470 4.63 25.19 -0.20
C SER A 470 4.77 24.04 0.84
N LEU A 471 4.75 22.77 0.42
CA LEU A 471 5.01 21.63 1.28
C LEU A 471 6.48 21.56 1.71
N LYS A 472 7.41 21.90 0.81
CA LYS A 472 8.85 21.95 1.15
C LYS A 472 9.16 22.99 2.23
N GLN A 473 8.42 24.10 2.26
CA GLN A 473 8.57 25.15 3.28
C GLN A 473 8.14 24.71 4.69
N VAL A 474 7.28 23.71 4.78
CA VAL A 474 6.84 23.13 6.07
C VAL A 474 8.01 22.49 6.82
N LYS A 475 9.08 22.05 6.13
CA LYS A 475 10.29 21.40 6.68
C LYS A 475 10.00 20.08 7.42
N GLU A 476 8.89 19.43 7.11
CA GLU A 476 8.54 18.11 7.59
C GLU A 476 8.58 17.12 6.41
N ARG A 477 8.95 15.88 6.71
CA ARG A 477 9.02 14.83 5.69
C ARG A 477 7.62 14.32 5.39
N VAL A 478 7.14 14.54 4.15
CA VAL A 478 5.88 13.95 3.69
C VAL A 478 6.08 12.45 3.46
N VAL A 479 5.14 11.64 3.94
CA VAL A 479 5.19 10.16 3.84
C VAL A 479 3.98 9.57 3.14
N GLN A 480 2.93 10.35 2.94
CA GLN A 480 1.75 9.95 2.18
C GLN A 480 1.11 11.17 1.53
N ILE A 481 0.70 10.98 0.28
CA ILE A 481 -0.28 11.85 -0.41
C ILE A 481 -1.53 11.01 -0.64
N SER A 482 -2.70 11.61 -0.48
CA SER A 482 -3.99 11.04 -0.85
C SER A 482 -4.77 12.05 -1.68
N LEU A 483 -5.34 11.57 -2.77
CA LEU A 483 -6.07 12.37 -3.74
C LEU A 483 -7.49 11.83 -3.91
N THR A 484 -8.39 12.73 -4.26
CA THR A 484 -9.73 12.35 -4.71
C THR A 484 -9.64 11.64 -6.07
N ASN A 485 -10.22 10.45 -6.15
CA ASN A 485 -10.38 9.68 -7.37
C ASN A 485 -11.87 9.69 -7.79
N SER A 486 -12.31 10.78 -8.43
CA SER A 486 -13.69 10.99 -8.85
C SER A 486 -13.76 11.93 -10.05
N VAL A 487 -14.60 11.65 -11.01
CA VAL A 487 -14.84 12.48 -12.21
C VAL A 487 -15.61 13.78 -11.93
N TYR A 488 -15.83 14.12 -10.68
CA TYR A 488 -16.48 15.36 -10.25
C TYR A 488 -15.42 16.37 -9.75
N TRP A 489 -15.49 17.59 -10.23
CA TRP A 489 -14.53 18.70 -10.08
C TRP A 489 -14.14 19.13 -8.64
N ASN A 490 -14.48 18.36 -7.61
CA ASN A 490 -14.21 18.67 -6.20
C ASN A 490 -12.95 17.96 -5.68
N ALA A 491 -11.85 18.04 -6.46
CA ALA A 491 -10.61 17.40 -6.09
C ALA A 491 -9.94 18.10 -4.91
N HIS A 492 -9.59 17.33 -3.88
CA HIS A 492 -8.77 17.79 -2.77
C HIS A 492 -7.64 16.80 -2.49
N THR A 493 -6.62 17.31 -1.84
CA THR A 493 -5.37 16.58 -1.60
C THR A 493 -4.98 16.67 -0.14
N PHE A 494 -4.54 15.56 0.42
CA PHE A 494 -3.90 15.47 1.72
C PHE A 494 -2.42 15.14 1.58
N ALA A 495 -1.58 15.83 2.37
CA ALA A 495 -0.19 15.49 2.60
C ALA A 495 -0.01 15.16 4.09
N LEU A 496 0.37 13.92 4.40
CA LEU A 496 0.65 13.46 5.76
C LEU A 496 2.16 13.38 5.95
N THR A 497 2.64 13.94 7.06
CA THR A 497 4.05 13.92 7.43
C THR A 497 4.39 12.78 8.38
N ASP A 498 5.66 12.48 8.53
CA ASP A 498 6.16 11.45 9.46
C ASP A 498 5.96 11.83 10.94
N SER A 499 5.80 13.12 11.24
CA SER A 499 5.41 13.63 12.56
C SER A 499 3.92 13.49 12.88
N GLY A 500 3.09 13.01 11.92
CA GLY A 500 1.64 12.86 12.09
C GLY A 500 0.84 14.13 11.78
N ASN A 501 1.47 15.19 11.28
CA ASN A 501 0.76 16.39 10.84
C ASN A 501 0.10 16.15 9.49
N LEU A 502 -1.15 16.60 9.36
CA LEU A 502 -1.95 16.51 8.14
C LEU A 502 -2.13 17.90 7.54
N TYR A 503 -1.80 18.03 6.26
CA TYR A 503 -2.01 19.24 5.47
C TYR A 503 -3.03 18.98 4.37
N ALA A 504 -3.94 19.93 4.14
CA ALA A 504 -5.02 19.84 3.15
C ALA A 504 -4.98 21.02 2.18
N PHE A 505 -5.30 20.79 0.92
CA PHE A 505 -5.47 21.79 -0.12
C PHE A 505 -6.37 21.28 -1.25
N GLY A 506 -6.82 22.18 -2.13
CA GLY A 506 -7.79 21.88 -3.18
C GLY A 506 -9.19 22.36 -2.84
N ALA A 507 -10.22 21.69 -3.37
CA ALA A 507 -11.62 22.03 -3.14
C ALA A 507 -12.03 21.84 -1.67
N GLY A 508 -12.81 22.76 -1.12
CA GLY A 508 -13.19 22.78 0.28
C GLY A 508 -14.64 23.20 0.54
N ASP A 509 -15.45 23.34 -0.51
CA ASP A 509 -16.82 23.86 -0.47
C ASP A 509 -17.83 22.99 0.32
N LYS A 510 -17.42 21.78 0.70
CA LYS A 510 -18.19 20.82 1.52
C LYS A 510 -17.56 20.52 2.90
N GLY A 511 -16.53 21.28 3.30
CA GLY A 511 -15.78 21.00 4.52
C GLY A 511 -14.80 19.83 4.40
N GLN A 512 -14.57 19.27 3.21
CA GLN A 512 -13.71 18.11 2.97
C GLN A 512 -12.24 18.37 3.25
N LEU A 513 -11.80 19.62 3.38
CA LEU A 513 -10.45 19.99 3.81
C LEU A 513 -10.26 19.89 5.34
N GLY A 514 -11.34 19.95 6.13
CA GLY A 514 -11.28 19.97 7.59
C GLY A 514 -10.63 21.24 8.18
N VAL A 515 -10.51 22.30 7.36
CA VAL A 515 -10.00 23.63 7.74
C VAL A 515 -11.03 24.68 7.36
N GLU A 516 -11.02 25.81 8.07
CA GLU A 516 -11.91 26.93 7.76
C GLU A 516 -11.43 27.65 6.50
N LEU A 517 -12.33 27.84 5.56
CA LEU A 517 -12.09 28.71 4.42
C LEU A 517 -12.45 30.16 4.77
N VAL A 518 -11.74 31.11 4.18
CA VAL A 518 -12.11 32.52 4.27
C VAL A 518 -13.45 32.71 3.55
N ALA A 519 -14.26 33.66 4.01
CA ALA A 519 -15.58 33.94 3.41
C ALA A 519 -15.44 34.10 1.88
N ASP A 520 -16.38 33.48 1.15
CA ASP A 520 -16.46 33.43 -0.32
C ASP A 520 -15.38 32.58 -1.03
N GLN A 521 -14.51 31.87 -0.31
CA GLN A 521 -13.59 30.89 -0.92
C GLN A 521 -14.21 29.48 -0.91
N THR A 522 -14.08 28.78 -2.05
CA THR A 522 -14.53 27.38 -2.21
C THR A 522 -13.35 26.41 -2.29
N GLU A 523 -12.12 26.93 -2.32
CA GLU A 523 -10.91 26.12 -2.49
C GLU A 523 -9.70 26.77 -1.79
N ARG A 524 -8.64 25.98 -1.61
CA ARG A 524 -7.39 26.40 -1.00
C ARG A 524 -6.18 25.90 -1.81
N GLY A 525 -5.40 26.84 -2.34
CA GLY A 525 -4.23 26.51 -3.17
C GLY A 525 -2.98 26.17 -2.33
N ASN A 526 -2.84 26.75 -1.12
CA ASN A 526 -1.73 26.45 -0.24
C ASN A 526 -2.10 25.37 0.77
N PRO A 527 -1.21 24.39 1.02
CA PRO A 527 -1.40 23.43 2.10
C PRO A 527 -1.62 24.10 3.45
N GLU A 528 -2.71 23.77 4.12
CA GLU A 528 -3.02 24.21 5.47
C GLU A 528 -3.11 23.03 6.41
N ARG A 529 -2.59 23.22 7.62
CA ARG A 529 -2.60 22.17 8.64
C ARG A 529 -4.02 21.93 9.15
N VAL A 530 -4.48 20.70 9.06
CA VAL A 530 -5.74 20.25 9.64
C VAL A 530 -5.57 20.13 11.16
N ALA A 531 -6.52 20.65 11.93
CA ALA A 531 -6.49 20.61 13.40
C ALA A 531 -6.89 19.21 13.92
N ILE A 532 -6.01 18.24 13.71
CA ILE A 532 -6.16 16.85 14.16
C ILE A 532 -4.79 16.32 14.61
N ASP A 533 -4.80 15.50 15.67
CA ASP A 533 -3.61 14.76 16.10
C ASP A 533 -3.73 13.30 15.61
N LEU A 534 -2.86 12.93 14.70
CA LEU A 534 -2.80 11.59 14.12
C LEU A 534 -1.68 10.72 14.72
N SER A 535 -0.92 11.23 15.69
CA SER A 535 0.20 10.53 16.32
C SER A 535 -0.21 9.30 17.16
#